data_153f68df45ef183253ae055e004ef0e6
#
_entry.id   153f68df45ef183253ae055e004ef0e6
#
_cell.length_a   1.000
_cell.length_b   1.000
_cell.length_c   1.000
_cell.angle_alpha   90.00
_cell.angle_beta   90.00
_cell.angle_gamma   90.00
#
_symmetry.space_group_name_H-M   'P 1'
#
loop_
_entity.id
_entity.type
_entity.pdbx_description
1 polymer ?
#
loop_
_entity_poly.entity_id
_entity_poly.type
_entity_poly.pdbx_seq_one_letter_code
_entity_poly.pdbx_strand_id
1 'polypeptide(L)'
;MKFLTEEEKAAIEKEYSAILKSCPRCRTKEDKELIRKAFDLANEAHQGMRRRSGEPYFYHPISVAKIAAHEIGLGATSVVCALLHDVIEDTDYTLEDLQVLLHMVWFFQLELLVFRKK
;
A
#
# COMPACT_ATOMS: atom_id res chain seq x y z
N MET A 1 14.42 8.65 15.30
CA MET A 1 13.28 7.97 14.67
C MET A 1 11.98 8.48 15.24
N LYS A 2 11.05 8.84 14.38
CA LYS A 2 9.78 9.42 14.80
C LYS A 2 8.64 8.47 14.53
N PHE A 3 8.15 7.83 15.57
CA PHE A 3 7.04 6.91 15.47
C PHE A 3 5.72 7.67 15.31
N LEU A 4 4.68 6.94 14.95
CA LEU A 4 3.34 7.51 14.78
C LEU A 4 2.73 7.85 16.14
N THR A 5 2.03 8.98 16.20
CA THR A 5 1.22 9.32 17.36
C THR A 5 -0.06 8.48 17.34
N GLU A 6 -0.79 8.47 18.45
CA GLU A 6 -2.05 7.75 18.50
C GLU A 6 -3.08 8.33 17.53
N GLU A 7 -3.11 9.66 17.36
CA GLU A 7 -3.97 10.31 16.39
C GLU A 7 -3.61 9.90 14.96
N GLU A 8 -2.31 9.81 14.67
CA GLU A 8 -1.85 9.39 13.34
C GLU A 8 -2.22 7.94 13.06
N LYS A 9 -2.08 7.07 14.05
CA LYS A 9 -2.48 5.66 13.89
C LYS A 9 -3.97 5.54 13.59
N ALA A 10 -4.79 6.30 14.32
CA ALA A 10 -6.24 6.29 14.10
C ALA A 10 -6.59 6.83 12.70
N ALA A 11 -5.93 7.89 12.27
CA ALA A 11 -6.16 8.47 10.96
C ALA A 11 -5.78 7.50 9.84
N ILE A 12 -4.66 6.80 10.00
CA ILE A 12 -4.20 5.80 9.03
C ILE A 12 -5.20 4.65 8.94
N GLU A 13 -5.71 4.20 10.08
CA GLU A 13 -6.70 3.12 10.10
C GLU A 13 -7.98 3.51 9.37
N LYS A 14 -8.41 4.76 9.50
CA LYS A 14 -9.57 5.28 8.74
C LYS A 14 -9.29 5.27 7.24
N GLU A 15 -8.06 5.48 6.84
CA GLU A 15 -7.68 5.49 5.43
C GLU A 15 -7.82 4.11 4.80
N TYR A 16 -7.61 3.04 5.55
CA TYR A 16 -7.87 1.69 5.05
C TYR A 16 -9.34 1.55 4.61
N SER A 17 -10.26 2.00 5.45
CA SER A 17 -11.69 1.97 5.12
C SER A 17 -11.99 2.84 3.90
N ALA A 18 -11.34 3.99 3.79
CA ALA A 18 -11.53 4.89 2.65
C ALA A 18 -11.05 4.25 1.35
N ILE A 19 -9.95 3.51 1.39
CA ILE A 19 -9.45 2.80 0.21
C ILE A 19 -10.49 1.77 -0.25
N LEU A 20 -11.04 0.98 0.68
CA LEU A 20 -12.05 -0.02 0.34
C LEU A 20 -13.30 0.63 -0.26
N LYS A 21 -13.73 1.75 0.27
CA LYS A 21 -14.89 2.48 -0.25
C LYS A 21 -14.63 3.03 -1.65
N SER A 22 -13.37 3.33 -1.97
CA SER A 22 -13.01 3.86 -3.28
C SER A 22 -12.90 2.77 -4.34
N CYS A 23 -12.96 1.51 -3.96
CA CYS A 23 -12.75 0.39 -4.87
C CYS A 23 -14.03 -0.41 -5.10
N PRO A 24 -14.78 -0.13 -6.19
CA PRO A 24 -16.02 -0.85 -6.46
C PRO A 24 -15.82 -2.36 -6.67
N ARG A 25 -14.64 -2.77 -7.11
CA ARG A 25 -14.34 -4.17 -7.40
C ARG A 25 -13.73 -4.94 -6.23
N CYS A 26 -13.41 -4.27 -5.15
CA CYS A 26 -12.78 -4.91 -3.98
C CYS A 26 -13.86 -5.43 -3.02
N ARG A 27 -14.64 -6.39 -3.48
CA ARG A 27 -15.83 -6.86 -2.75
C ARG A 27 -15.66 -8.17 -2.00
N THR A 28 -14.78 -9.04 -2.48
CA THR A 28 -14.64 -10.34 -1.86
C THR A 28 -13.84 -10.24 -0.56
N LYS A 29 -14.01 -11.25 0.28
CA LYS A 29 -13.25 -11.36 1.52
C LYS A 29 -11.75 -11.46 1.22
N GLU A 30 -11.40 -12.23 0.19
CA GLU A 30 -10.02 -12.40 -0.24
C GLU A 30 -9.40 -11.10 -0.68
N ASP A 31 -10.14 -10.29 -1.44
CA ASP A 31 -9.67 -8.97 -1.86
C ASP A 31 -9.35 -8.08 -0.68
N LYS A 32 -10.26 -8.03 0.29
CA LYS A 32 -10.09 -7.21 1.48
C LYS A 32 -8.93 -7.66 2.34
N GLU A 33 -8.76 -8.97 2.49
CA GLU A 33 -7.65 -9.53 3.25
C GLU A 33 -6.30 -9.21 2.59
N LEU A 34 -6.26 -9.30 1.27
CA LEU A 34 -5.04 -9.00 0.53
C LEU A 34 -4.66 -7.53 0.64
N ILE A 35 -5.64 -6.65 0.48
CA ILE A 35 -5.42 -5.21 0.64
C ILE A 35 -4.97 -4.91 2.06
N ARG A 36 -5.59 -5.56 3.07
CA ARG A 36 -5.19 -5.36 4.46
C ARG A 36 -3.75 -5.76 4.69
N LYS A 37 -3.35 -6.91 4.15
CA LYS A 37 -1.97 -7.38 4.24
C LYS A 37 -0.99 -6.39 3.61
N ALA A 38 -1.30 -5.92 2.41
CA ALA A 38 -0.46 -4.96 1.72
C ALA A 38 -0.39 -3.63 2.47
N PHE A 39 -1.52 -3.19 2.99
CA PHE A 39 -1.62 -1.95 3.75
C PHE A 39 -0.75 -2.01 5.01
N ASP A 40 -0.88 -3.08 5.77
CA ASP A 40 -0.10 -3.25 7.00
C ASP A 40 1.39 -3.37 6.71
N LEU A 41 1.74 -4.09 5.66
CA LEU A 41 3.14 -4.24 5.26
C LEU A 41 3.75 -2.90 4.84
N ALA A 42 3.04 -2.15 4.03
CA ALA A 42 3.51 -0.83 3.58
C ALA A 42 3.65 0.14 4.76
N ASN A 43 2.69 0.11 5.67
CA ASN A 43 2.74 0.94 6.87
C ASN A 43 3.96 0.62 7.72
N GLU A 44 4.21 -0.67 7.96
CA GLU A 44 5.36 -1.10 8.73
C GLU A 44 6.68 -0.75 8.05
N ALA A 45 6.74 -0.96 6.73
CA ALA A 45 7.95 -0.70 5.96
C ALA A 45 8.32 0.79 5.97
N HIS A 46 7.34 1.67 6.01
CA HIS A 46 7.57 3.11 6.04
C HIS A 46 7.57 3.69 7.46
N GLN A 47 7.56 2.84 8.47
CA GLN A 47 7.52 3.29 9.86
C GLN A 47 8.74 4.17 10.18
N GLY A 48 8.47 5.31 10.82
CA GLY A 48 9.52 6.26 11.15
C GLY A 48 9.87 7.23 10.05
N MET A 49 9.38 7.00 8.83
CA MET A 49 9.64 7.90 7.72
C MET A 49 8.61 9.02 7.69
N ARG A 50 9.12 10.25 7.58
CA ARG A 50 8.26 11.43 7.51
C ARG A 50 8.68 12.33 6.36
N ARG A 51 7.71 13.06 5.83
CA ARG A 51 7.97 14.06 4.80
C ARG A 51 8.55 15.31 5.47
N ARG A 52 9.11 16.21 4.66
CA ARG A 52 9.66 17.47 5.17
C ARG A 52 8.63 18.27 5.97
N SER A 53 7.37 18.19 5.58
CA SER A 53 6.29 18.85 6.28
C SER A 53 5.95 18.23 7.63
N GLY A 54 6.55 17.08 7.96
CA GLY A 54 6.41 16.44 9.26
C GLY A 54 5.39 15.30 9.31
N GLU A 55 4.57 15.15 8.27
CA GLU A 55 3.55 14.10 8.23
C GLU A 55 4.16 12.74 7.92
N PRO A 56 3.53 11.64 8.34
CA PRO A 56 3.98 10.30 8.00
C PRO A 56 4.08 10.10 6.48
N TYR A 57 5.16 9.50 6.03
CA TYR A 57 5.37 9.25 4.61
C TYR A 57 4.29 8.32 4.04
N PHE A 58 3.76 7.43 4.84
CA PHE A 58 2.77 6.45 4.40
C PHE A 58 1.50 7.09 3.80
N TYR A 59 1.20 8.33 4.12
CA TYR A 59 0.07 9.01 3.49
C TYR A 59 0.20 9.11 1.98
N HIS A 60 1.43 9.13 1.46
CA HIS A 60 1.65 9.18 0.02
C HIS A 60 1.21 7.89 -0.68
N PRO A 61 1.69 6.69 -0.29
CA PRO A 61 1.16 5.45 -0.89
C PRO A 61 -0.34 5.28 -0.71
N ILE A 62 -0.89 5.73 0.40
CA ILE A 62 -2.34 5.70 0.62
C ILE A 62 -3.07 6.52 -0.44
N SER A 63 -2.60 7.72 -0.72
CA SER A 63 -3.20 8.59 -1.74
C SER A 63 -3.15 7.95 -3.11
N VAL A 64 -2.03 7.35 -3.46
CA VAL A 64 -1.87 6.65 -4.74
C VAL A 64 -2.81 5.45 -4.81
N ALA A 65 -2.96 4.72 -3.72
CA ALA A 65 -3.87 3.57 -3.65
C ALA A 65 -5.32 3.97 -3.86
N LYS A 66 -5.75 5.10 -3.30
CA LYS A 66 -7.11 5.61 -3.51
C LYS A 66 -7.37 5.95 -4.96
N ILE A 67 -6.41 6.58 -5.61
CA ILE A 67 -6.51 6.92 -7.03
C ILE A 67 -6.59 5.64 -7.85
N ALA A 68 -5.71 4.68 -7.57
CA ALA A 68 -5.71 3.40 -8.29
C ALA A 68 -7.03 2.66 -8.13
N ALA A 69 -7.58 2.67 -6.92
CA ALA A 69 -8.85 1.99 -6.63
C ALA A 69 -10.00 2.60 -7.43
N HIS A 70 -10.04 3.91 -7.54
CA HIS A 70 -11.13 4.62 -8.19
C HIS A 70 -10.93 4.75 -9.70
N GLU A 71 -9.74 5.18 -10.12
CA GLU A 71 -9.48 5.58 -11.50
C GLU A 71 -9.15 4.39 -12.42
N ILE A 72 -8.35 3.46 -11.92
CA ILE A 72 -7.87 2.35 -12.75
C ILE A 72 -8.89 1.23 -12.80
N GLY A 73 -9.57 0.96 -11.69
CA GLY A 73 -10.66 0.01 -11.66
C GLY A 73 -10.27 -1.46 -11.85
N LEU A 74 -9.02 -1.81 -11.59
CA LEU A 74 -8.54 -3.18 -11.73
C LEU A 74 -8.74 -4.02 -10.46
N GLY A 75 -9.39 -3.44 -9.46
CA GLY A 75 -9.67 -4.15 -8.22
C GLY A 75 -8.47 -4.20 -7.28
N ALA A 76 -8.43 -5.27 -6.48
CA ALA A 76 -7.41 -5.41 -5.44
C ALA A 76 -5.99 -5.34 -5.97
N THR A 77 -5.76 -5.85 -7.19
CA THR A 77 -4.42 -5.85 -7.78
C THR A 77 -3.83 -4.45 -7.88
N SER A 78 -4.61 -3.51 -8.41
CA SER A 78 -4.12 -2.14 -8.58
C SER A 78 -3.89 -1.46 -7.24
N VAL A 79 -4.73 -1.73 -6.27
CA VAL A 79 -4.60 -1.16 -4.93
C VAL A 79 -3.32 -1.67 -4.25
N VAL A 80 -3.11 -2.98 -4.30
CA VAL A 80 -1.92 -3.60 -3.69
C VAL A 80 -0.64 -3.10 -4.35
N CYS A 81 -0.62 -3.03 -5.68
CA CYS A 81 0.54 -2.51 -6.40
C CYS A 81 0.84 -1.07 -6.01
N ALA A 82 -0.18 -0.24 -5.88
CA ALA A 82 -0.02 1.15 -5.49
C ALA A 82 0.55 1.27 -4.06
N LEU A 83 0.08 0.43 -3.15
CA LEU A 83 0.57 0.44 -1.77
C LEU A 83 2.02 -0.02 -1.67
N LEU A 84 2.43 -0.96 -2.51
CA LEU A 84 3.74 -1.61 -2.36
C LEU A 84 4.84 -1.07 -3.25
N HIS A 85 4.51 -0.28 -4.28
CA HIS A 85 5.55 0.12 -5.24
C HIS A 85 6.64 0.97 -4.59
N ASP A 86 6.30 1.85 -3.65
CA ASP A 86 7.29 2.67 -2.95
C ASP A 86 8.06 1.88 -1.90
N VAL A 87 7.50 0.76 -1.42
CA VAL A 87 8.19 -0.08 -0.46
C VAL A 87 9.51 -0.59 -1.04
N ILE A 88 9.49 -1.03 -2.28
CA ILE A 88 10.67 -1.56 -2.94
C ILE A 88 11.72 -0.46 -3.17
N GLU A 89 11.28 0.74 -3.54
CA GLU A 89 12.20 1.84 -3.82
C GLU A 89 12.76 2.51 -2.58
N ASP A 90 11.94 2.65 -1.55
CA ASP A 90 12.27 3.49 -0.41
C ASP A 90 12.70 2.72 0.84
N THR A 91 12.61 1.40 0.81
CA THR A 91 12.99 0.56 1.95
C THR A 91 13.87 -0.60 1.49
N ASP A 92 14.33 -1.40 2.46
CA ASP A 92 15.19 -2.55 2.18
C ASP A 92 14.41 -3.79 1.74
N TYR A 93 13.09 -3.73 1.70
CA TYR A 93 12.29 -4.85 1.21
C TYR A 93 12.52 -5.06 -0.28
N THR A 94 12.69 -6.33 -0.68
CA THR A 94 12.86 -6.71 -2.08
C THR A 94 11.56 -7.30 -2.62
N LEU A 95 11.50 -7.50 -3.94
CA LEU A 95 10.36 -8.19 -4.56
C LEU A 95 10.18 -9.58 -3.98
N GLU A 96 11.29 -10.28 -3.72
CA GLU A 96 11.24 -11.62 -3.13
C GLU A 96 10.64 -11.58 -1.72
N ASP A 97 11.00 -10.58 -0.92
CA ASP A 97 10.42 -10.40 0.40
C ASP A 97 8.91 -10.25 0.32
N LEU A 98 8.43 -9.41 -0.60
CA LEU A 98 7.01 -9.15 -0.76
C LEU A 98 6.28 -10.40 -1.24
N GLN A 99 6.88 -11.14 -2.14
CA GLN A 99 6.30 -12.39 -2.63
C GLN A 99 6.08 -13.38 -1.50
N VAL A 100 7.07 -13.56 -0.64
CA VAL A 100 6.99 -14.47 0.50
C VAL A 100 5.93 -14.01 1.50
N LEU A 101 5.94 -12.72 1.84
CA LEU A 101 5.05 -12.18 2.86
C LEU A 101 3.59 -12.17 2.44
N LEU A 102 3.33 -11.97 1.16
CA LEU A 102 1.96 -11.85 0.65
C LEU A 102 1.43 -13.13 0.02
N HIS A 103 2.29 -14.11 -0.25
CA HIS A 103 1.92 -15.34 -0.96
C HIS A 103 1.20 -15.05 -2.27
N MET A 104 1.71 -14.08 -3.04
CA MET A 104 1.00 -13.58 -4.22
C MET A 104 1.37 -14.30 -5.49
N VAL A 105 0.36 -14.73 -6.24
CA VAL A 105 0.52 -15.28 -7.57
C VAL A 105 0.73 -14.19 -8.62
N TRP A 106 0.28 -12.99 -8.34
CA TRP A 106 0.34 -11.87 -9.28
C TRP A 106 1.42 -10.85 -8.95
N PHE A 107 2.47 -11.31 -8.33
CA PHE A 107 3.60 -10.44 -8.10
C PHE A 107 4.30 -10.05 -9.40
N PHE A 108 4.00 -10.73 -10.50
CA PHE A 108 4.42 -10.31 -11.84
C PHE A 108 3.96 -8.90 -12.16
N GLN A 109 2.76 -8.55 -11.74
CA GLN A 109 2.23 -7.22 -12.02
C GLN A 109 2.97 -6.16 -11.21
N LEU A 110 3.35 -6.51 -9.98
CA LEU A 110 4.17 -5.65 -9.15
C LEU A 110 5.55 -5.46 -9.77
N GLU A 111 6.14 -6.52 -10.27
CA GLU A 111 7.42 -6.48 -10.95
C GLU A 111 7.38 -5.58 -12.19
N LEU A 112 6.34 -5.73 -13.01
CA LEU A 112 6.15 -4.88 -14.17
C LEU A 112 5.99 -3.42 -13.79
N LEU A 113 5.27 -3.15 -12.74
CA LEU A 113 5.07 -1.80 -12.24
C LEU A 113 6.39 -1.16 -11.82
N VAL A 114 7.23 -1.90 -11.12
CA VAL A 114 8.54 -1.43 -10.70
C VAL A 114 9.44 -1.15 -11.90
N PHE A 115 9.46 -2.06 -12.87
CA PHE A 115 10.26 -1.88 -14.07
C PHE A 115 9.82 -0.67 -14.89
N ARG A 116 8.52 -0.45 -14.98
CA ARG A 116 8.00 0.71 -15.72
C ARG A 116 8.39 2.03 -15.08
N LYS A 117 8.55 2.02 -13.78
CA LYS A 117 8.90 3.23 -13.05
C LYS A 117 10.34 3.64 -13.28
N LYS A 118 11.18 2.68 -13.58
CA LYS A 118 12.57 2.92 -13.88
C LYS A 118 12.74 3.37 -15.33
#